data_e8bd3114faf15b7a490f16053044db13
#
_entry.id   e8bd3114faf15b7a490f16053044db13
#
_cell.length_a   1.000
_cell.length_b   1.000
_cell.length_c   1.000
_cell.angle_alpha   90.00
_cell.angle_beta   90.00
_cell.angle_gamma   90.00
#
_symmetry.space_group_name_H-M   'P 1'
#
loop_
_entity.id
_entity.type
_entity.pdbx_description
1 polymer ?
#
loop_
_entity_poly.entity_id
_entity_poly.type
_entity_poly.pdbx_seq_one_letter_code
_entity_poly.pdbx_strand_id
1 'polypeptide(L)'
;NTDKAYQVGVSSYYGKKFHGRLTANGEVFNMYKLTAAHRVLPLGTHVKVTNLQNGRWVEVKVNDRGPFIEGRILDLSFAAALELEMVKQGTAKVMIEITKPVE
;
A
#
# COMPACT_ATOMS: atom_id res chain seq x y z
N ASN A 1 -11.94 9.80 11.23
CA ASN A 1 -12.86 8.78 11.73
C ASN A 1 -12.36 7.38 11.38
N THR A 2 -12.10 6.54 12.40
CA THR A 2 -11.56 5.19 12.21
C THR A 2 -12.63 4.11 12.16
N ASP A 3 -13.91 4.44 12.23
CA ASP A 3 -15.00 3.46 12.28
C ASP A 3 -15.04 2.56 11.05
N LYS A 4 -14.55 3.04 9.90
CA LYS A 4 -14.51 2.28 8.66
C LYS A 4 -13.14 1.69 8.36
N ALA A 5 -12.20 1.83 9.28
CA ALA A 5 -10.84 1.33 9.06
C ALA A 5 -10.84 -0.19 9.02
N TYR A 6 -10.24 -0.75 7.99
CA TYR A 6 -9.93 -2.17 7.96
C TYR A 6 -8.72 -2.45 8.85
N GLN A 7 -7.72 -1.57 8.78
CA GLN A 7 -6.47 -1.75 9.52
C GLN A 7 -5.76 -0.41 9.69
N VAL A 8 -5.07 -0.25 10.81
CA VAL A 8 -4.23 0.91 11.08
C VAL A 8 -2.85 0.39 11.47
N GLY A 9 -1.81 0.97 10.93
CA GLY A 9 -0.44 0.56 11.25
C GLY A 9 0.58 1.29 10.40
N VAL A 10 1.81 0.77 10.41
CA VAL A 10 2.92 1.40 9.71
C VAL A 10 3.01 0.86 8.28
N SER A 11 3.11 1.77 7.32
CA SER A 11 3.37 1.45 5.92
C SER A 11 4.79 1.89 5.55
N SER A 12 5.40 1.11 4.68
CA SER A 12 6.62 1.50 3.96
C SER A 12 6.31 1.49 2.47
N TYR A 13 7.33 1.63 1.62
CA TYR A 13 7.15 1.49 0.18
C TYR A 13 8.30 0.70 -0.42
N TYR A 14 8.06 0.12 -1.59
CA TYR A 14 9.07 -0.69 -2.29
C TYR A 14 10.24 0.14 -2.74
N GLY A 15 11.42 -0.45 -2.65
CA GLY A 15 12.60 0.13 -3.28
C GLY A 15 12.56 -0.05 -4.80
N LYS A 16 13.36 0.77 -5.49
CA LYS A 16 13.51 0.76 -6.95
C LYS A 16 13.91 -0.61 -7.49
N LYS A 17 14.63 -1.42 -6.71
CA LYS A 17 15.11 -2.75 -7.13
C LYS A 17 14.00 -3.74 -7.46
N PHE A 18 12.77 -3.48 -7.03
CA PHE A 18 11.64 -4.38 -7.34
C PHE A 18 10.97 -4.03 -8.67
N HIS A 19 11.30 -2.89 -9.26
CA HIS A 19 10.71 -2.48 -10.54
C HIS A 19 11.04 -3.52 -11.62
N GLY A 20 10.02 -3.97 -12.33
CA GLY A 20 10.16 -4.97 -13.39
C GLY A 20 10.01 -6.42 -12.94
N ARG A 21 9.90 -6.69 -11.63
CA ARG A 21 9.70 -8.04 -11.10
C ARG A 21 8.22 -8.43 -11.11
N LEU A 22 7.95 -9.73 -11.14
CA LEU A 22 6.58 -10.22 -11.06
C LEU A 22 6.06 -10.09 -9.63
N THR A 23 4.82 -9.63 -9.52
CA THR A 23 4.08 -9.58 -8.25
C THR A 23 3.37 -10.91 -8.01
N ALA A 24 2.78 -11.05 -6.81
CA ALA A 24 2.09 -12.29 -6.44
C ALA A 24 0.89 -12.60 -7.34
N ASN A 25 0.26 -11.59 -7.96
CA ASN A 25 -0.86 -11.82 -8.87
C ASN A 25 -0.41 -12.01 -10.33
N GLY A 26 0.91 -12.09 -10.59
CA GLY A 26 1.44 -12.31 -11.93
C GLY A 26 1.66 -11.05 -12.74
N GLU A 27 1.38 -9.88 -12.20
CA GLU A 27 1.63 -8.60 -12.88
C GLU A 27 3.11 -8.24 -12.78
N VAL A 28 3.60 -7.45 -13.73
CA VAL A 28 4.93 -6.86 -13.63
C VAL A 28 4.85 -5.64 -12.72
N PHE A 29 5.64 -5.62 -11.63
CA PHE A 29 5.64 -4.48 -10.73
C PHE A 29 6.13 -3.23 -11.46
N ASN A 30 5.32 -2.19 -11.41
CA ASN A 30 5.66 -0.88 -11.95
C ASN A 30 5.59 0.14 -10.81
N MET A 31 6.75 0.66 -10.41
CA MET A 31 6.84 1.60 -9.29
C MET A 31 6.08 2.91 -9.52
N TYR A 32 5.69 3.18 -10.77
CA TYR A 32 4.96 4.41 -11.12
C TYR A 32 3.45 4.23 -11.16
N LYS A 33 2.95 3.03 -10.87
CA LYS A 33 1.50 2.77 -10.76
C LYS A 33 1.08 2.75 -9.29
N LEU A 34 -0.22 2.94 -9.05
CA LEU A 34 -0.77 3.00 -7.70
C LEU A 34 -1.14 1.58 -7.23
N THR A 35 -0.17 0.88 -6.66
CA THR A 35 -0.34 -0.48 -6.16
C THR A 35 0.31 -0.66 -4.80
N ALA A 36 0.00 -1.79 -4.16
CA ALA A 36 0.54 -2.11 -2.84
C ALA A 36 0.62 -3.60 -2.60
N ALA A 37 1.45 -3.99 -1.64
CA ALA A 37 1.50 -5.35 -1.11
C ALA A 37 0.81 -5.39 0.25
N HIS A 38 0.02 -6.43 0.48
CA HIS A 38 -0.64 -6.70 1.77
C HIS A 38 -0.60 -8.21 2.02
N ARG A 39 -0.48 -8.58 3.32
CA ARG A 39 -0.27 -10.00 3.65
C ARG A 39 -1.49 -10.87 3.39
N VAL A 40 -2.70 -10.37 3.59
CA VAL A 40 -3.90 -11.23 3.58
C VAL A 40 -5.05 -10.71 2.72
N LEU A 41 -5.14 -9.43 2.40
CA LEU A 41 -6.23 -8.95 1.56
C LEU A 41 -6.19 -9.66 0.20
N PRO A 42 -7.35 -10.07 -0.33
CA PRO A 42 -7.38 -10.72 -1.65
C PRO A 42 -6.70 -9.86 -2.71
N LEU A 43 -5.93 -10.51 -3.56
CA LEU A 43 -5.28 -9.81 -4.68
C LEU A 43 -6.36 -9.25 -5.60
N GLY A 44 -6.21 -7.97 -5.97
CA GLY A 44 -7.22 -7.25 -6.73
C GLY A 44 -8.08 -6.32 -5.89
N THR A 45 -8.01 -6.41 -4.56
CA THR A 45 -8.75 -5.51 -3.67
C THR A 45 -8.23 -4.08 -3.84
N HIS A 46 -9.15 -3.12 -3.92
CA HIS A 46 -8.78 -1.71 -3.89
C HIS A 46 -8.97 -1.16 -2.48
N VAL A 47 -8.01 -0.39 -2.03
CA VAL A 47 -8.05 0.21 -0.70
C VAL A 47 -7.69 1.69 -0.78
N LYS A 48 -8.33 2.47 0.10
CA LYS A 48 -7.95 3.85 0.34
C LYS A 48 -6.95 3.85 1.48
N VAL A 49 -5.79 4.42 1.24
CA VAL A 49 -4.73 4.52 2.24
C VAL A 49 -4.60 5.98 2.63
N THR A 50 -4.77 6.27 3.91
CA THR A 50 -4.66 7.63 4.44
C THR A 50 -3.41 7.73 5.30
N ASN A 51 -2.56 8.71 5.02
CA ASN A 51 -1.42 9.05 5.87
C ASN A 51 -1.97 9.84 7.06
N LEU A 52 -1.92 9.25 8.25
CA LEU A 52 -2.53 9.85 9.44
C LEU A 52 -1.76 11.07 9.96
N GLN A 53 -0.55 11.30 9.49
CA GLN A 53 0.26 12.45 9.91
C GLN A 53 -0.09 13.72 9.15
N ASN A 54 -0.51 13.61 7.88
CA ASN A 54 -0.80 14.79 7.07
C ASN A 54 -2.20 14.78 6.45
N GLY A 55 -2.98 13.70 6.60
CA GLY A 55 -4.33 13.59 6.07
C GLY A 55 -4.43 13.30 4.58
N ARG A 56 -3.32 13.17 3.88
CA ARG A 56 -3.35 12.83 2.44
C ARG A 56 -3.75 11.38 2.26
N TRP A 57 -4.41 11.09 1.15
CA TRP A 57 -4.85 9.73 0.87
C TRP A 57 -4.70 9.41 -0.61
N VAL A 58 -4.64 8.10 -0.89
CA VAL A 58 -4.56 7.58 -2.26
C VAL A 58 -5.27 6.23 -2.30
N GLU A 59 -5.89 5.92 -3.43
CA GLU A 59 -6.45 4.60 -3.63
C GLU A 59 -5.46 3.74 -4.41
N VAL A 60 -5.22 2.51 -3.93
CA VAL A 60 -4.29 1.59 -4.56
C VAL A 60 -4.93 0.21 -4.72
N LYS A 61 -4.40 -0.57 -5.67
CA LYS A 61 -4.79 -1.96 -5.86
C LYS A 61 -3.77 -2.86 -5.18
N VAL A 62 -4.25 -3.81 -4.38
CA VAL A 62 -3.40 -4.82 -3.77
C VAL A 62 -3.08 -5.86 -4.84
N ASN A 63 -1.83 -5.97 -5.22
CA ASN A 63 -1.40 -6.93 -6.27
C ASN A 63 -0.22 -7.79 -5.83
N ASP A 64 0.19 -7.71 -4.56
CA ASP A 64 1.35 -8.45 -4.09
C ASP A 64 1.20 -8.83 -2.63
N ARG A 65 2.07 -9.72 -2.16
CA ARG A 65 2.12 -10.19 -0.78
C ARG A 65 3.31 -9.59 -0.05
N GLY A 66 3.09 -9.26 1.22
CA GLY A 66 4.02 -8.61 2.11
C GLY A 66 3.37 -7.42 2.78
N PRO A 67 4.12 -6.66 3.58
CA PRO A 67 5.50 -6.90 4.01
C PRO A 67 5.60 -8.03 5.03
N PHE A 68 6.77 -8.65 5.10
CA PHE A 68 7.03 -9.73 6.06
C PHE A 68 7.95 -9.24 7.18
N ILE A 69 7.92 -7.96 7.43
CA ILE A 69 8.66 -7.30 8.51
C ILE A 69 7.67 -6.97 9.61
N GLU A 70 7.98 -7.41 10.83
CA GLU A 70 7.13 -7.16 11.99
C GLU A 70 6.88 -5.67 12.18
N GLY A 71 5.64 -5.32 12.50
CA GLY A 71 5.22 -3.93 12.71
C GLY A 71 4.79 -3.20 11.47
N ARG A 72 5.01 -3.78 10.28
CA ARG A 72 4.55 -3.19 9.02
C ARG A 72 3.34 -3.93 8.48
N ILE A 73 2.40 -3.17 7.94
CA ILE A 73 1.15 -3.76 7.43
C ILE A 73 0.99 -3.59 5.92
N LEU A 74 1.75 -2.71 5.30
CA LEU A 74 1.55 -2.36 3.90
C LEU A 74 2.87 -1.90 3.29
N ASP A 75 3.13 -2.32 2.05
CA ASP A 75 4.21 -1.77 1.23
C ASP A 75 3.58 -1.13 -0.01
N LEU A 76 3.75 0.17 -0.13
CA LEU A 76 3.21 0.95 -1.24
C LEU A 76 4.19 0.99 -2.41
N SER A 77 3.66 1.21 -3.61
CA SER A 77 4.49 1.59 -4.73
C SER A 77 5.10 2.98 -4.48
N PHE A 78 6.16 3.32 -5.21
CA PHE A 78 6.76 4.64 -5.11
C PHE A 78 5.76 5.74 -5.45
N ALA A 79 4.97 5.56 -6.52
CA ALA A 79 3.95 6.54 -6.91
C ALA A 79 2.94 6.79 -5.78
N ALA A 80 2.49 5.74 -5.10
CA ALA A 80 1.56 5.90 -3.99
C ALA A 80 2.21 6.62 -2.82
N ALA A 81 3.48 6.29 -2.52
CA ALA A 81 4.21 6.96 -1.45
C ALA A 81 4.42 8.46 -1.74
N LEU A 82 4.63 8.82 -3.00
CA LEU A 82 4.70 10.24 -3.41
C LEU A 82 3.38 10.95 -3.13
N GLU A 83 2.26 10.33 -3.49
CA GLU A 83 0.93 10.92 -3.26
C GLU A 83 0.69 11.16 -1.77
N LEU A 84 1.19 10.29 -0.90
CA LEU A 84 1.05 10.41 0.54
C LEU A 84 2.11 11.31 1.18
N GLU A 85 3.05 11.83 0.40
CA GLU A 85 4.16 12.65 0.88
C GLU A 85 4.95 11.97 2.02
N MET A 86 5.23 10.68 1.84
CA MET A 86 5.95 9.90 2.84
C MET A 86 7.33 9.40 2.37
N VAL A 87 7.73 9.75 1.16
CA VAL A 87 8.97 9.22 0.59
C VAL A 87 10.18 9.59 1.44
N LYS A 88 10.21 10.82 1.94
CA LYS A 88 11.34 11.32 2.72
C LYS A 88 11.55 10.57 4.03
N GLN A 89 10.44 10.27 4.73
CA GLN A 89 10.49 9.53 5.99
C GLN A 89 10.70 8.03 5.76
N GLY A 90 10.31 7.51 4.60
CA GLY A 90 10.36 6.09 4.28
C GLY A 90 9.21 5.28 4.83
N THR A 91 8.61 5.72 5.92
CA THR A 91 7.47 5.07 6.55
C THR A 91 6.46 6.11 7.01
N ALA A 92 5.21 5.66 7.20
CA ALA A 92 4.16 6.51 7.77
C ALA A 92 3.13 5.64 8.46
N LYS A 93 2.48 6.20 9.48
CA LYS A 93 1.31 5.56 10.07
C LYS A 93 0.12 5.82 9.17
N VAL A 94 -0.55 4.74 8.74
CA VAL A 94 -1.63 4.84 7.77
C VAL A 94 -2.89 4.13 8.28
N MET A 95 -4.02 4.52 7.70
CA MET A 95 -5.30 3.84 7.85
C MET A 95 -5.70 3.27 6.51
N ILE A 96 -6.11 2.00 6.49
CA ILE A 96 -6.55 1.31 5.28
C ILE A 96 -8.06 1.12 5.35
N GLU A 97 -8.76 1.53 4.30
CA GLU A 97 -10.19 1.29 4.12
C GLU A 97 -10.40 0.55 2.80
N ILE A 98 -11.23 -0.49 2.80
CA ILE A 98 -11.54 -1.22 1.57
C ILE A 98 -12.53 -0.40 0.78
N THR A 99 -12.19 -0.05 -0.47
CA THR A 99 -13.05 0.72 -1.36
C THR A 99 -13.71 -0.15 -2.42
N LYS A 100 -13.02 -1.20 -2.85
CA LYS A 100 -13.56 -2.13 -3.85
C LYS A 100 -13.06 -3.54 -3.55
N PRO A 101 -13.90 -4.38 -2.94
CA PRO A 101 -13.50 -5.78 -2.68
C PRO A 101 -13.46 -6.58 -3.99
N VAL A 102 -12.75 -7.69 -3.95
CA VAL A 102 -12.73 -8.65 -5.05
C VAL A 102 -14.03 -9.45 -4.98
N GLU A 103 -14.69 -9.59 -6.12
CA GLU A 103 -15.91 -10.37 -6.25
C GLU A 103 -15.63 -11.86 -6.47
#